data_429a899904c0e1e33075f83d72c3fa9f
#
_entry.id   429a899904c0e1e33075f83d72c3fa9f
#
_cell.length_a   1.000
_cell.length_b   1.000
_cell.length_c   1.000
_cell.angle_alpha   90.00
_cell.angle_beta   90.00
_cell.angle_gamma   90.00
#
_symmetry.space_group_name_H-M   'P 1'
#
loop_
_entity.id
_entity.type
_entity.pdbx_description
1 polymer ?
#
loop_
_entity_poly.entity_id
_entity_poly.type
_entity_poly.pdbx_seq_one_letter_code
_entity_poly.pdbx_strand_id
1 'polypeptide(L)'
;MTATSGIPATMRAAVLHGPGKLSLEERPVPDPGPGEVLVRVEAVGTCGSDVHYYRHGRIGDFVVREPLVLGHEAAGTVVACGPGTDTRRIGRRVSIEPGTPCGSCGECRPGRYNLCPDMSFLATPPVDGAFCEYLAVHQDFAHEVPDSLTLEEAALLEPLSVAVWACRKAHVAPGDRVLITGAGPIGLVAAQTAQAFGAREVMVTDVLPHRLALARATGATALDVSATPLSEAGYTPTVLLECSGVPAVSGEAIRTVGRAGRVVLVGMGGDEIPLPLSRVQNYELELTGTFRYAHTWPTATALVASGAVRLDSLVSHGYGLAEAESALTVATHDATAVKAVIYPQR
;
A
#
# COMPACT_ATOMS: atom_id res chain seq x y z
N MET A 1 -3.32 28.63 24.24
CA MET A 1 -3.60 29.11 22.85
C MET A 1 -2.25 29.30 22.17
N THR A 2 -1.73 28.28 21.54
CA THR A 2 -0.47 28.33 20.78
C THR A 2 -0.81 28.73 19.36
N ALA A 3 -0.19 29.81 18.90
CA ALA A 3 -0.43 30.45 17.63
C ALA A 3 -0.25 29.48 16.44
N THR A 4 -1.34 29.17 15.76
CA THR A 4 -1.39 28.55 14.42
C THR A 4 -1.14 29.62 13.34
N SER A 5 -0.08 30.45 13.51
CA SER A 5 0.26 31.46 12.52
C SER A 5 0.78 30.78 11.27
N GLY A 6 -0.04 30.73 10.22
CA GLY A 6 0.32 30.20 8.90
C GLY A 6 -0.56 29.07 8.35
N ILE A 7 -1.49 28.52 9.14
CA ILE A 7 -2.46 27.53 8.64
C ILE A 7 -3.66 28.28 8.07
N PRO A 8 -4.05 28.05 6.79
CA PRO A 8 -5.21 28.71 6.19
C PRO A 8 -6.53 28.19 6.79
N ALA A 9 -7.61 28.96 6.63
CA ALA A 9 -8.94 28.53 7.08
C ALA A 9 -9.55 27.46 6.16
N THR A 10 -9.19 27.48 4.86
CA THR A 10 -9.65 26.53 3.84
C THR A 10 -8.46 25.87 3.16
N MET A 11 -8.69 24.71 2.60
CA MET A 11 -7.74 23.91 1.84
C MET A 11 -8.36 23.39 0.56
N ARG A 12 -7.55 23.02 -0.41
CA ARG A 12 -8.00 22.30 -1.59
C ARG A 12 -8.06 20.78 -1.30
N ALA A 13 -9.06 20.13 -1.88
CA ALA A 13 -9.20 18.67 -1.87
C ALA A 13 -9.73 18.16 -3.20
N ALA A 14 -9.23 17.02 -3.67
CA ALA A 14 -9.77 16.33 -4.84
C ALA A 14 -10.85 15.34 -4.41
N VAL A 15 -12.11 15.63 -4.79
CA VAL A 15 -13.32 14.98 -4.28
C VAL A 15 -13.97 14.12 -5.34
N LEU A 16 -14.17 12.86 -5.05
CA LEU A 16 -14.92 11.92 -5.88
C LEU A 16 -16.40 11.98 -5.55
N HIS A 17 -17.27 12.35 -6.52
CA HIS A 17 -18.73 12.40 -6.42
C HIS A 17 -19.43 11.15 -6.93
N GLY A 18 -18.69 10.25 -7.55
CA GLY A 18 -19.17 9.02 -8.15
C GLY A 18 -18.22 8.57 -9.27
N PRO A 19 -18.47 7.44 -9.91
CA PRO A 19 -17.58 6.88 -10.93
C PRO A 19 -17.23 7.90 -12.03
N GLY A 20 -15.93 8.16 -12.22
CA GLY A 20 -15.41 9.09 -13.22
C GLY A 20 -15.72 10.56 -12.98
N LYS A 21 -16.14 10.95 -11.76
CA LYS A 21 -16.48 12.34 -11.44
C LYS A 21 -15.65 12.84 -10.26
N LEU A 22 -14.48 13.38 -10.57
CA LEU A 22 -13.57 14.01 -9.61
C LEU A 22 -13.58 15.52 -9.81
N SER A 23 -13.63 16.29 -8.73
CA SER A 23 -13.53 17.76 -8.76
C SER A 23 -12.53 18.24 -7.72
N LEU A 24 -11.90 19.38 -7.98
CA LEU A 24 -11.11 20.10 -7.00
C LEU A 24 -12.04 21.07 -6.25
N GLU A 25 -12.06 20.97 -4.93
CA GLU A 25 -12.93 21.78 -4.07
C GLU A 25 -12.16 22.49 -2.97
N GLU A 26 -12.69 23.62 -2.53
CA GLU A 26 -12.29 24.22 -1.25
C GLU A 26 -13.09 23.59 -0.11
N ARG A 27 -12.38 23.16 0.93
CA ARG A 27 -12.95 22.62 2.17
C ARG A 27 -12.31 23.29 3.38
N PRO A 28 -12.98 23.32 4.55
CA PRO A 28 -12.34 23.77 5.78
C PRO A 28 -11.11 22.94 6.10
N VAL A 29 -10.04 23.58 6.58
CA VAL A 29 -8.93 22.83 7.21
C VAL A 29 -9.44 22.24 8.51
N PRO A 30 -9.27 20.94 8.77
CA PRO A 30 -9.75 20.32 10.00
C PRO A 30 -8.97 20.81 11.23
N ASP A 31 -9.67 21.08 12.32
CA ASP A 31 -9.05 21.29 13.62
C ASP A 31 -8.70 19.91 14.21
N PRO A 32 -7.44 19.67 14.65
CA PRO A 32 -7.07 18.38 15.23
C PRO A 32 -7.77 18.21 16.60
N GLY A 33 -8.49 17.11 16.73
CA GLY A 33 -9.19 16.71 17.96
C GLY A 33 -8.23 16.21 19.05
N PRO A 34 -8.76 15.79 20.21
CA PRO A 34 -7.96 15.18 21.28
C PRO A 34 -7.19 13.96 20.77
N GLY A 35 -5.87 13.95 20.99
CA GLY A 35 -4.99 12.86 20.54
C GLY A 35 -4.61 12.92 19.06
N GLU A 36 -5.04 13.95 18.31
CA GLU A 36 -4.74 14.11 16.90
C GLU A 36 -3.64 15.13 16.62
N VAL A 37 -3.02 14.99 15.48
CA VAL A 37 -2.11 15.98 14.87
C VAL A 37 -2.66 16.41 13.52
N LEU A 38 -2.46 17.68 13.17
CA LEU A 38 -2.72 18.19 11.82
C LEU A 38 -1.43 18.05 11.00
N VAL A 39 -1.52 17.31 9.91
CA VAL A 39 -0.43 17.12 8.96
C VAL A 39 -0.68 17.96 7.72
N ARG A 40 0.29 18.79 7.34
CA ARG A 40 0.37 19.34 6.00
C ARG A 40 0.83 18.24 5.08
N VAL A 41 -0.06 17.76 4.20
CA VAL A 41 0.19 16.65 3.30
C VAL A 41 1.06 17.11 2.15
N GLU A 42 2.16 16.42 1.88
CA GLU A 42 3.17 16.84 0.90
C GLU A 42 3.37 15.79 -0.22
N ALA A 43 3.11 14.52 0.06
CA ALA A 43 3.14 13.46 -0.93
C ALA A 43 2.06 12.40 -0.64
N VAL A 44 1.35 11.98 -1.68
CA VAL A 44 0.35 10.90 -1.58
C VAL A 44 0.49 9.97 -2.79
N GLY A 45 0.81 8.70 -2.54
CA GLY A 45 0.80 7.67 -3.58
C GLY A 45 -0.62 7.34 -4.03
N THR A 46 -0.78 7.03 -5.33
CA THR A 46 -2.04 6.47 -5.85
C THR A 46 -2.03 4.95 -5.72
N CYS A 47 -3.12 4.37 -5.24
CA CYS A 47 -3.30 2.94 -5.09
C CYS A 47 -4.29 2.38 -6.13
N GLY A 48 -4.20 1.08 -6.41
CA GLY A 48 -5.19 0.38 -7.23
C GLY A 48 -6.61 0.48 -6.68
N SER A 49 -6.78 0.58 -5.36
CA SER A 49 -8.07 0.80 -4.71
C SER A 49 -8.65 2.19 -5.01
N ASP A 50 -7.83 3.25 -5.05
CA ASP A 50 -8.28 4.58 -5.45
C ASP A 50 -8.80 4.57 -6.90
N VAL A 51 -8.05 3.90 -7.80
CA VAL A 51 -8.47 3.70 -9.19
C VAL A 51 -9.78 2.90 -9.28
N HIS A 52 -9.95 1.92 -8.40
CA HIS A 52 -11.17 1.10 -8.37
C HIS A 52 -12.39 1.92 -7.91
N TYR A 53 -12.26 2.74 -6.84
CA TYR A 53 -13.29 3.67 -6.41
C TYR A 53 -13.59 4.70 -7.49
N TYR A 54 -12.56 5.27 -8.13
CA TYR A 54 -12.74 6.23 -9.21
C TYR A 54 -13.53 5.63 -10.40
N ARG A 55 -13.25 4.37 -10.79
CA ARG A 55 -13.90 3.73 -11.94
C ARG A 55 -15.26 3.13 -11.63
N HIS A 56 -15.41 2.52 -10.46
CA HIS A 56 -16.56 1.66 -10.16
C HIS A 56 -17.39 2.14 -8.96
N GLY A 57 -16.91 3.11 -8.19
CA GLY A 57 -17.61 3.64 -7.02
C GLY A 57 -17.70 2.67 -5.84
N ARG A 58 -17.03 1.52 -5.92
CA ARG A 58 -17.08 0.51 -4.83
C ARG A 58 -15.91 -0.46 -4.87
N ILE A 59 -15.59 -1.06 -3.71
CA ILE A 59 -14.74 -2.24 -3.56
C ILE A 59 -15.45 -3.18 -2.59
N GLY A 60 -15.91 -4.34 -3.06
CA GLY A 60 -16.72 -5.24 -2.24
C GLY A 60 -17.93 -4.50 -1.65
N ASP A 61 -18.06 -4.53 -0.32
CA ASP A 61 -19.16 -3.89 0.41
C ASP A 61 -18.95 -2.39 0.66
N PHE A 62 -17.73 -1.87 0.43
CA PHE A 62 -17.43 -0.45 0.57
C PHE A 62 -17.90 0.33 -0.66
N VAL A 63 -19.01 1.04 -0.53
CA VAL A 63 -19.67 1.77 -1.62
C VAL A 63 -19.61 3.26 -1.38
N VAL A 64 -19.16 4.02 -2.36
CA VAL A 64 -19.15 5.50 -2.36
C VAL A 64 -20.60 5.97 -2.55
N ARG A 65 -21.23 6.42 -1.49
CA ARG A 65 -22.61 6.93 -1.47
C ARG A 65 -22.68 8.44 -1.32
N GLU A 66 -21.63 9.02 -0.76
CA GLU A 66 -21.44 10.45 -0.52
C GLU A 66 -20.11 10.89 -1.13
N PRO A 67 -19.90 12.20 -1.39
CA PRO A 67 -18.62 12.70 -1.85
C PRO A 67 -17.46 12.24 -0.97
N LEU A 68 -16.37 11.74 -1.57
CA LEU A 68 -15.26 11.13 -0.86
C LEU A 68 -13.92 11.68 -1.38
N VAL A 69 -13.03 12.06 -0.48
CA VAL A 69 -11.62 12.32 -0.81
C VAL A 69 -10.90 10.98 -0.87
N LEU A 70 -10.17 10.71 -1.95
CA LEU A 70 -9.37 9.50 -2.12
C LEU A 70 -7.95 9.66 -1.53
N GLY A 71 -7.12 8.61 -1.66
CA GLY A 71 -5.72 8.60 -1.24
C GLY A 71 -5.51 8.18 0.22
N HIS A 72 -4.62 7.20 0.43
CA HIS A 72 -4.32 6.67 1.76
C HIS A 72 -2.83 6.35 1.96
N GLU A 73 -2.00 6.54 0.94
CA GLU A 73 -0.55 6.38 1.01
C GLU A 73 0.09 7.76 1.20
N ALA A 74 0.07 8.33 2.41
CA ALA A 74 0.38 9.74 2.61
C ALA A 74 1.56 10.01 3.54
N ALA A 75 2.27 11.10 3.26
CA ALA A 75 3.30 11.66 4.11
C ALA A 75 3.26 13.20 4.11
N GLY A 76 3.80 13.78 5.17
CA GLY A 76 3.86 15.23 5.28
C GLY A 76 4.53 15.69 6.57
N THR A 77 4.26 16.93 6.96
CA THR A 77 4.83 17.57 8.14
C THR A 77 3.73 17.93 9.14
N VAL A 78 3.91 17.61 10.41
CA VAL A 78 2.99 18.00 11.48
C VAL A 78 3.04 19.53 11.65
N VAL A 79 1.91 20.20 11.54
CA VAL A 79 1.80 21.68 11.63
C VAL A 79 1.01 22.16 12.85
N ALA A 80 0.16 21.31 13.43
CA ALA A 80 -0.54 21.58 14.68
C ALA A 80 -0.79 20.30 15.47
N CYS A 81 -1.06 20.46 16.77
CA CYS A 81 -1.35 19.37 17.71
C CYS A 81 -2.67 19.67 18.41
N GLY A 82 -3.56 18.69 18.47
CA GLY A 82 -4.79 18.74 19.25
C GLY A 82 -4.54 18.57 20.75
N PRO A 83 -5.58 18.70 21.56
CA PRO A 83 -5.48 18.53 23.01
C PRO A 83 -4.91 17.14 23.38
N GLY A 84 -3.95 17.12 24.31
CA GLY A 84 -3.34 15.87 24.81
C GLY A 84 -2.23 15.30 23.94
N THR A 85 -1.86 15.96 22.83
CA THR A 85 -0.73 15.57 22.00
C THR A 85 0.56 16.31 22.36
N ASP A 86 1.71 15.69 22.06
CA ASP A 86 3.01 16.30 22.30
C ASP A 86 3.33 17.36 21.25
N THR A 87 3.36 18.64 21.66
CA THR A 87 3.64 19.77 20.77
C THR A 87 5.06 19.75 20.17
N ARG A 88 6.00 18.96 20.69
CA ARG A 88 7.34 18.76 20.11
C ARG A 88 7.28 18.05 18.75
N ARG A 89 6.13 17.48 18.41
CA ARG A 89 5.87 16.89 17.09
C ARG A 89 5.70 17.91 15.97
N ILE A 90 5.39 19.17 16.30
CA ILE A 90 5.29 20.24 15.28
C ILE A 90 6.63 20.39 14.55
N GLY A 91 6.58 20.38 13.22
CA GLY A 91 7.73 20.37 12.33
C GLY A 91 8.32 18.98 12.06
N ARG A 92 7.83 17.92 12.71
CA ARG A 92 8.28 16.55 12.42
C ARG A 92 7.67 16.03 11.13
N ARG A 93 8.49 15.35 10.33
CA ARG A 93 8.07 14.65 9.12
C ARG A 93 7.48 13.30 9.50
N VAL A 94 6.34 12.97 8.92
CA VAL A 94 5.59 11.77 9.27
C VAL A 94 5.12 11.01 8.04
N SER A 95 5.09 9.70 8.15
CA SER A 95 4.32 8.80 7.30
C SER A 95 3.01 8.46 7.99
N ILE A 96 1.92 8.45 7.28
CA ILE A 96 0.59 8.21 7.84
C ILE A 96 0.21 6.74 7.66
N GLU A 97 -0.06 6.06 8.77
CA GLU A 97 -0.76 4.77 8.76
C GLU A 97 -2.26 5.06 8.66
N PRO A 98 -2.92 4.68 7.55
CA PRO A 98 -4.25 5.19 7.24
C PRO A 98 -5.39 4.58 8.07
N GLY A 99 -5.12 3.58 8.88
CA GLY A 99 -6.13 2.86 9.66
C GLY A 99 -6.12 3.21 11.13
N THR A 100 -7.22 3.76 11.67
CA THR A 100 -7.41 3.98 13.10
C THR A 100 -8.42 2.97 13.66
N PRO A 101 -7.97 1.97 14.45
CA PRO A 101 -8.83 0.94 15.03
C PRO A 101 -9.53 1.44 16.30
N CYS A 102 -10.57 0.73 16.78
CA CYS A 102 -11.24 1.07 18.04
C CYS A 102 -10.37 0.83 19.31
N GLY A 103 -9.27 0.07 19.19
CA GLY A 103 -8.34 -0.23 20.30
C GLY A 103 -8.85 -1.22 21.35
N SER A 104 -10.14 -1.57 21.38
CA SER A 104 -10.76 -2.31 22.49
C SER A 104 -11.45 -3.61 22.11
N CYS A 105 -11.70 -3.89 20.85
CA CYS A 105 -12.39 -5.11 20.40
C CYS A 105 -11.54 -6.38 20.54
N GLY A 106 -12.15 -7.53 20.25
CA GLY A 106 -11.48 -8.84 20.31
C GLY A 106 -10.31 -9.01 19.34
N GLU A 107 -10.23 -8.20 18.28
CA GLU A 107 -9.12 -8.21 17.33
C GLU A 107 -8.03 -7.20 17.71
N CYS A 108 -8.40 -6.05 18.26
CA CYS A 108 -7.42 -5.04 18.69
C CYS A 108 -6.59 -5.50 19.89
N ARG A 109 -7.23 -6.10 20.91
CA ARG A 109 -6.54 -6.53 22.13
C ARG A 109 -5.38 -7.51 21.93
N PRO A 110 -5.47 -8.51 21.04
CA PRO A 110 -4.33 -9.39 20.72
C PRO A 110 -3.40 -8.82 19.63
N GLY A 111 -3.56 -7.54 19.23
CA GLY A 111 -2.69 -6.87 18.27
C GLY A 111 -3.05 -7.10 16.79
N ARG A 112 -4.17 -7.71 16.48
CA ARG A 112 -4.67 -7.88 15.10
C ARG A 112 -5.56 -6.70 14.69
N TYR A 113 -5.13 -5.48 14.98
CA TYR A 113 -5.97 -4.28 14.80
C TYR A 113 -6.34 -4.01 13.34
N ASN A 114 -5.59 -4.52 12.37
CA ASN A 114 -5.96 -4.49 10.94
C ASN A 114 -7.28 -5.20 10.64
N LEU A 115 -7.74 -6.10 11.52
CA LEU A 115 -9.02 -6.81 11.43
C LEU A 115 -10.11 -6.20 12.33
N CYS A 116 -9.89 -5.00 12.85
CA CYS A 116 -10.87 -4.31 13.68
C CYS A 116 -12.18 -4.09 12.88
N PRO A 117 -13.35 -4.56 13.40
CA PRO A 117 -14.63 -4.34 12.71
C PRO A 117 -15.02 -2.86 12.63
N ASP A 118 -14.57 -2.06 13.59
CA ASP A 118 -14.84 -0.62 13.68
C ASP A 118 -13.66 0.21 13.16
N MET A 119 -12.92 -0.31 12.18
CA MET A 119 -11.78 0.38 11.59
C MET A 119 -12.21 1.62 10.82
N SER A 120 -11.74 2.80 11.23
CA SER A 120 -11.74 4.00 10.39
C SER A 120 -10.50 3.96 9.48
N PHE A 121 -10.69 3.94 8.16
CA PHE A 121 -9.57 3.82 7.22
C PHE A 121 -9.69 4.91 6.15
N LEU A 122 -8.63 5.70 5.97
CA LEU A 122 -8.58 6.79 4.98
C LEU A 122 -8.96 6.29 3.58
N ALA A 123 -9.69 7.11 2.83
CA ALA A 123 -10.18 6.82 1.48
C ALA A 123 -11.05 5.54 1.39
N THR A 124 -11.60 5.08 2.51
CA THR A 124 -12.59 4.00 2.52
C THR A 124 -13.93 4.57 3.00
N PRO A 125 -15.01 4.50 2.19
CA PRO A 125 -16.29 5.11 2.57
C PRO A 125 -16.76 4.72 3.98
N PRO A 126 -17.19 5.67 4.82
CA PRO A 126 -17.40 7.10 4.53
C PRO A 126 -16.22 8.01 4.89
N VAL A 127 -15.02 7.51 5.10
CA VAL A 127 -13.86 8.23 5.63
C VAL A 127 -13.07 8.89 4.50
N ASP A 128 -12.92 10.22 4.57
CA ASP A 128 -12.10 10.98 3.63
C ASP A 128 -10.61 10.57 3.69
N GLY A 129 -9.93 10.64 2.56
CA GLY A 129 -8.52 10.33 2.39
C GLY A 129 -7.62 11.56 2.32
N ALA A 130 -6.45 11.38 1.73
CA ALA A 130 -5.34 12.32 1.77
C ALA A 130 -5.11 13.10 0.47
N PHE A 131 -5.97 13.02 -0.56
CA PHE A 131 -5.89 13.92 -1.72
C PHE A 131 -6.39 15.31 -1.34
N CYS A 132 -5.74 15.90 -0.34
CA CYS A 132 -6.02 17.22 0.23
C CYS A 132 -4.73 17.84 0.79
N GLU A 133 -4.75 19.16 1.05
CA GLU A 133 -3.55 19.86 1.53
C GLU A 133 -3.26 19.64 3.02
N TYR A 134 -4.28 19.36 3.83
CA TYR A 134 -4.15 19.12 5.27
C TYR A 134 -5.03 17.95 5.71
N LEU A 135 -4.53 17.17 6.68
CA LEU A 135 -5.23 15.99 7.21
C LEU A 135 -5.04 15.91 8.72
N ALA A 136 -6.14 15.77 9.47
CA ALA A 136 -6.08 15.43 10.89
C ALA A 136 -6.04 13.91 11.06
N VAL A 137 -5.07 13.41 11.84
CA VAL A 137 -4.90 11.97 12.12
C VAL A 137 -4.51 11.75 13.57
N HIS A 138 -4.90 10.60 14.13
CA HIS A 138 -4.48 10.25 15.48
C HIS A 138 -2.95 10.13 15.56
N GLN A 139 -2.35 10.69 16.60
CA GLN A 139 -0.89 10.81 16.73
C GLN A 139 -0.15 9.47 16.66
N ASP A 140 -0.75 8.38 17.11
CA ASP A 140 -0.12 7.05 17.10
C ASP A 140 -0.01 6.45 15.69
N PHE A 141 -0.78 6.98 14.73
CA PHE A 141 -0.77 6.59 13.32
C PHE A 141 -0.09 7.62 12.40
N ALA A 142 0.52 8.66 12.97
CA ALA A 142 1.43 9.58 12.31
C ALA A 142 2.87 9.24 12.72
N HIS A 143 3.50 8.29 12.04
CA HIS A 143 4.82 7.77 12.39
C HIS A 143 5.93 8.73 11.95
N GLU A 144 6.75 9.18 12.88
CA GLU A 144 7.91 10.01 12.56
C GLU A 144 8.89 9.22 11.68
N VAL A 145 9.41 9.89 10.66
CA VAL A 145 10.39 9.32 9.74
C VAL A 145 11.73 10.06 9.83
N PRO A 146 12.86 9.36 9.67
CA PRO A 146 14.17 10.01 9.67
C PRO A 146 14.33 10.96 8.48
N ASP A 147 15.16 11.98 8.64
CA ASP A 147 15.44 12.98 7.60
C ASP A 147 16.10 12.39 6.34
N SER A 148 16.65 11.19 6.45
CA SER A 148 17.24 10.46 5.32
C SER A 148 16.20 9.95 4.31
N LEU A 149 14.92 9.79 4.69
CA LEU A 149 13.85 9.43 3.77
C LEU A 149 13.31 10.67 3.07
N THR A 150 13.02 10.57 1.79
CA THR A 150 12.21 11.58 1.10
C THR A 150 10.74 11.49 1.53
N LEU A 151 9.93 12.49 1.20
CA LEU A 151 8.50 12.42 1.52
C LEU A 151 7.75 11.43 0.63
N GLU A 152 8.22 11.21 -0.58
CA GLU A 152 7.74 10.15 -1.47
C GLU A 152 7.99 8.77 -0.85
N GLU A 153 9.22 8.52 -0.37
CA GLU A 153 9.55 7.27 0.32
C GLU A 153 8.71 7.10 1.59
N ALA A 154 8.51 8.18 2.35
CA ALA A 154 7.65 8.16 3.54
C ALA A 154 6.18 7.82 3.20
N ALA A 155 5.64 8.36 2.11
CA ALA A 155 4.30 8.01 1.63
C ALA A 155 4.22 6.53 1.22
N LEU A 156 5.25 6.03 0.56
CA LEU A 156 5.32 4.64 0.09
C LEU A 156 5.65 3.61 1.19
N LEU A 157 5.82 4.03 2.44
CA LEU A 157 5.87 3.09 3.59
C LEU A 157 4.54 2.34 3.74
N GLU A 158 3.43 2.91 3.27
CA GLU A 158 2.13 2.25 3.27
C GLU A 158 2.13 0.99 2.39
N PRO A 159 2.38 1.04 1.07
CA PRO A 159 2.45 -0.17 0.23
C PRO A 159 3.59 -1.10 0.63
N LEU A 160 4.70 -0.59 1.15
CA LEU A 160 5.77 -1.44 1.72
C LEU A 160 5.26 -2.22 2.94
N SER A 161 4.40 -1.62 3.76
CA SER A 161 3.78 -2.29 4.92
C SER A 161 2.94 -3.50 4.51
N VAL A 162 2.28 -3.46 3.35
CA VAL A 162 1.59 -4.64 2.77
C VAL A 162 2.59 -5.76 2.50
N ALA A 163 3.74 -5.45 1.89
CA ALA A 163 4.78 -6.44 1.59
C ALA A 163 5.43 -7.02 2.87
N VAL A 164 5.73 -6.17 3.84
CA VAL A 164 6.25 -6.61 5.16
C VAL A 164 5.25 -7.55 5.84
N TRP A 165 3.96 -7.23 5.78
CA TRP A 165 2.92 -8.07 6.36
C TRP A 165 2.78 -9.40 5.63
N ALA A 166 2.79 -9.40 4.29
CA ALA A 166 2.76 -10.60 3.47
C ALA A 166 3.95 -11.53 3.77
N CYS A 167 5.17 -10.98 3.84
CA CYS A 167 6.37 -11.75 4.19
C CYS A 167 6.31 -12.32 5.62
N ARG A 168 5.79 -11.57 6.60
CA ARG A 168 5.55 -12.07 7.96
C ARG A 168 4.54 -13.21 7.97
N LYS A 169 3.42 -13.07 7.28
CA LYS A 169 2.39 -14.12 7.16
C LYS A 169 2.89 -15.37 6.44
N ALA A 170 3.77 -15.19 5.47
CA ALA A 170 4.43 -16.27 4.77
C ALA A 170 5.59 -16.87 5.57
N HIS A 171 5.95 -16.31 6.73
CA HIS A 171 7.14 -16.70 7.51
C HIS A 171 8.40 -16.77 6.64
N VAL A 172 8.61 -15.78 5.75
CA VAL A 172 9.80 -15.74 4.88
C VAL A 172 11.07 -15.75 5.74
N ALA A 173 11.98 -16.67 5.44
CA ALA A 173 13.18 -16.92 6.22
C ALA A 173 14.37 -17.33 5.33
N PRO A 174 15.60 -17.33 5.86
CA PRO A 174 16.78 -17.85 5.15
C PRO A 174 16.56 -19.26 4.60
N GLY A 175 16.89 -19.43 3.30
CA GLY A 175 16.69 -20.68 2.59
C GLY A 175 15.43 -20.75 1.72
N ASP A 176 14.45 -19.86 1.94
CA ASP A 176 13.23 -19.83 1.14
C ASP A 176 13.49 -19.46 -0.32
N ARG A 177 12.73 -20.08 -1.20
CA ARG A 177 12.58 -19.76 -2.61
C ARG A 177 11.22 -19.11 -2.79
N VAL A 178 11.20 -17.79 -3.03
CA VAL A 178 9.97 -17.01 -3.05
C VAL A 178 9.56 -16.74 -4.50
N LEU A 179 8.34 -17.13 -4.85
CA LEU A 179 7.67 -16.74 -6.09
C LEU A 179 6.73 -15.58 -5.81
N ILE A 180 6.78 -14.55 -6.64
CA ILE A 180 5.90 -13.39 -6.59
C ILE A 180 5.22 -13.26 -7.95
N THR A 181 3.90 -13.28 -7.97
CA THR A 181 3.13 -13.07 -9.20
C THR A 181 2.73 -11.60 -9.32
N GLY A 182 2.98 -11.01 -10.49
CA GLY A 182 2.77 -9.60 -10.75
C GLY A 182 3.93 -8.71 -10.28
N ALA A 183 4.53 -7.98 -11.21
CA ALA A 183 5.56 -6.97 -10.96
C ALA A 183 4.98 -5.53 -10.90
N GLY A 184 3.78 -5.40 -10.34
CA GLY A 184 3.21 -4.11 -9.96
C GLY A 184 3.90 -3.54 -8.71
N PRO A 185 3.48 -2.37 -8.19
CA PRO A 185 4.09 -1.75 -7.03
C PRO A 185 4.24 -2.71 -5.85
N ILE A 186 3.19 -3.46 -5.51
CA ILE A 186 3.21 -4.43 -4.41
C ILE A 186 4.19 -5.58 -4.67
N GLY A 187 4.20 -6.16 -5.88
CA GLY A 187 5.14 -7.24 -6.22
C GLY A 187 6.60 -6.79 -6.18
N LEU A 188 6.89 -5.57 -6.63
CA LEU A 188 8.25 -5.00 -6.61
C LEU A 188 8.75 -4.73 -5.18
N VAL A 189 7.91 -4.21 -4.29
CA VAL A 189 8.30 -4.04 -2.88
C VAL A 189 8.35 -5.38 -2.15
N ALA A 190 7.47 -6.34 -2.49
CA ALA A 190 7.50 -7.69 -1.92
C ALA A 190 8.78 -8.44 -2.29
N ALA A 191 9.30 -8.25 -3.51
CA ALA A 191 10.56 -8.85 -3.94
C ALA A 191 11.74 -8.37 -3.07
N GLN A 192 11.87 -7.06 -2.90
CA GLN A 192 12.90 -6.47 -2.07
C GLN A 192 12.72 -6.86 -0.59
N THR A 193 11.49 -6.86 -0.09
CA THR A 193 11.19 -7.26 1.29
C THR A 193 11.54 -8.72 1.54
N ALA A 194 11.21 -9.64 0.62
CA ALA A 194 11.55 -11.05 0.73
C ALA A 194 13.07 -11.26 0.76
N GLN A 195 13.84 -10.54 -0.07
CA GLN A 195 15.30 -10.56 -0.05
C GLN A 195 15.84 -10.04 1.30
N ALA A 196 15.31 -8.90 1.80
CA ALA A 196 15.70 -8.34 3.09
C ALA A 196 15.37 -9.26 4.28
N PHE A 197 14.35 -10.11 4.16
CA PHE A 197 13.97 -11.13 5.15
C PHE A 197 14.83 -12.41 5.03
N GLY A 198 15.75 -12.46 4.05
CA GLY A 198 16.71 -13.53 3.89
C GLY A 198 16.31 -14.63 2.90
N ALA A 199 15.31 -14.39 2.05
CA ALA A 199 15.00 -15.35 0.99
C ALA A 199 16.25 -15.65 0.15
N ARG A 200 16.50 -16.94 -0.10
CA ARG A 200 17.65 -17.40 -0.90
C ARG A 200 17.51 -17.03 -2.37
N GLU A 201 16.31 -17.15 -2.88
CA GLU A 201 15.97 -16.87 -4.28
C GLU A 201 14.62 -16.18 -4.35
N VAL A 202 14.51 -15.15 -5.17
CA VAL A 202 13.24 -14.47 -5.44
C VAL A 202 13.01 -14.44 -6.95
N MET A 203 11.87 -14.98 -7.38
CA MET A 203 11.39 -14.91 -8.75
C MET A 203 10.13 -14.06 -8.81
N VAL A 204 10.09 -13.10 -9.73
CA VAL A 204 8.91 -12.26 -9.99
C VAL A 204 8.39 -12.56 -11.40
N THR A 205 7.10 -12.71 -11.57
CA THR A 205 6.47 -12.92 -12.88
C THR A 205 5.61 -11.74 -13.29
N ASP A 206 5.62 -11.40 -14.57
CA ASP A 206 4.73 -10.42 -15.20
C ASP A 206 4.68 -10.69 -16.71
N VAL A 207 3.84 -9.94 -17.42
CA VAL A 207 3.77 -9.95 -18.88
C VAL A 207 4.31 -8.65 -19.50
N LEU A 208 4.59 -7.63 -18.69
CA LEU A 208 5.04 -6.31 -19.14
C LEU A 208 6.57 -6.19 -19.06
N PRO A 209 7.28 -6.03 -20.20
CA PRO A 209 8.75 -6.02 -20.23
C PRO A 209 9.40 -4.97 -19.32
N HIS A 210 8.80 -3.76 -19.22
CA HIS A 210 9.34 -2.69 -18.36
C HIS A 210 9.24 -3.06 -16.87
N ARG A 211 8.15 -3.70 -16.41
CA ARG A 211 7.98 -4.18 -15.04
C ARG A 211 8.94 -5.30 -14.70
N LEU A 212 9.16 -6.21 -15.65
CA LEU A 212 10.18 -7.27 -15.51
C LEU A 212 11.60 -6.68 -15.44
N ALA A 213 11.87 -5.59 -16.15
CA ALA A 213 13.15 -4.88 -16.03
C ALA A 213 13.33 -4.28 -14.63
N LEU A 214 12.29 -3.67 -14.06
CA LEU A 214 12.31 -3.17 -12.68
C LEU A 214 12.52 -4.30 -11.67
N ALA A 215 11.83 -5.44 -11.84
CA ALA A 215 12.04 -6.60 -10.98
C ALA A 215 13.51 -7.09 -11.02
N ARG A 216 14.13 -7.16 -12.21
CA ARG A 216 15.57 -7.49 -12.32
C ARG A 216 16.47 -6.47 -11.63
N ALA A 217 16.11 -5.19 -11.69
CA ALA A 217 16.88 -4.12 -11.05
C ALA A 217 16.88 -4.24 -9.51
N THR A 218 15.90 -4.92 -8.92
CA THR A 218 15.91 -5.26 -7.48
C THR A 218 16.80 -6.47 -7.14
N GLY A 219 17.40 -7.13 -8.12
CA GLY A 219 18.15 -8.37 -7.91
C GLY A 219 17.31 -9.65 -7.99
N ALA A 220 16.02 -9.56 -8.25
CA ALA A 220 15.16 -10.73 -8.44
C ALA A 220 15.32 -11.32 -9.86
N THR A 221 15.10 -12.63 -9.98
CA THR A 221 14.88 -13.27 -11.28
C THR A 221 13.50 -12.86 -11.78
N ALA A 222 13.40 -12.43 -13.05
CA ALA A 222 12.14 -12.03 -13.66
C ALA A 222 11.76 -12.92 -14.82
N LEU A 223 10.56 -13.47 -14.77
CA LEU A 223 10.02 -14.40 -15.77
C LEU A 223 8.84 -13.74 -16.51
N ASP A 224 8.94 -13.69 -17.85
CA ASP A 224 7.84 -13.34 -18.72
C ASP A 224 6.93 -14.56 -18.92
N VAL A 225 5.78 -14.56 -18.25
CA VAL A 225 4.82 -15.68 -18.32
C VAL A 225 3.99 -15.70 -19.59
N SER A 226 4.08 -14.67 -20.44
CA SER A 226 3.51 -14.69 -21.78
C SER A 226 4.37 -15.48 -22.77
N ALA A 227 5.68 -15.54 -22.52
CA ALA A 227 6.64 -16.27 -23.35
C ALA A 227 6.94 -17.69 -22.83
N THR A 228 7.01 -17.84 -21.50
CA THR A 228 7.31 -19.13 -20.86
C THR A 228 6.31 -19.37 -19.72
N PRO A 229 5.44 -20.37 -19.84
CA PRO A 229 4.51 -20.71 -18.77
C PRO A 229 5.24 -20.98 -17.46
N LEU A 230 4.65 -20.60 -16.34
CA LEU A 230 5.26 -20.77 -15.03
C LEU A 230 5.57 -22.25 -14.71
N SER A 231 4.75 -23.18 -15.20
CA SER A 231 4.95 -24.62 -15.08
C SER A 231 6.20 -25.15 -15.78
N GLU A 232 6.72 -24.42 -16.77
CA GLU A 232 7.92 -24.78 -17.54
C GLU A 232 9.19 -24.08 -17.06
N ALA A 233 9.04 -23.15 -16.10
CA ALA A 233 10.17 -22.34 -15.59
C ALA A 233 11.21 -23.16 -14.79
N GLY A 234 10.94 -24.40 -14.43
CA GLY A 234 11.84 -25.23 -13.62
C GLY A 234 12.02 -24.69 -12.18
N TYR A 235 11.12 -23.84 -11.73
CA TYR A 235 11.18 -23.19 -10.41
C TYR A 235 10.12 -23.77 -9.47
N THR A 236 10.57 -24.31 -8.34
CA THR A 236 9.68 -24.85 -7.29
C THR A 236 9.81 -23.97 -6.05
N PRO A 237 8.90 -23.02 -5.82
CA PRO A 237 8.96 -22.13 -4.67
C PRO A 237 8.55 -22.83 -3.38
N THR A 238 9.13 -22.41 -2.24
CA THR A 238 8.67 -22.76 -0.89
C THR A 238 7.63 -21.76 -0.39
N VAL A 239 7.63 -20.55 -0.96
CA VAL A 239 6.70 -19.48 -0.63
C VAL A 239 6.16 -18.86 -1.93
N LEU A 240 4.85 -18.65 -1.97
CA LEU A 240 4.17 -17.87 -3.00
C LEU A 240 3.55 -16.62 -2.35
N LEU A 241 3.92 -15.44 -2.85
CA LEU A 241 3.22 -14.18 -2.60
C LEU A 241 2.43 -13.82 -3.86
N GLU A 242 1.12 -14.05 -3.83
CA GLU A 242 0.26 -13.78 -4.98
C GLU A 242 -0.13 -12.29 -4.99
N CYS A 243 0.50 -11.49 -5.87
CA CYS A 243 0.32 -10.04 -5.94
C CYS A 243 -0.35 -9.57 -7.23
N SER A 244 -0.73 -10.49 -8.14
CA SER A 244 -1.36 -10.13 -9.41
C SER A 244 -2.86 -9.85 -9.27
N GLY A 245 -3.55 -10.54 -8.37
CA GLY A 245 -5.01 -10.52 -8.24
C GLY A 245 -5.74 -11.14 -9.45
N VAL A 246 -5.02 -11.84 -10.34
CA VAL A 246 -5.62 -12.47 -11.52
C VAL A 246 -5.96 -13.92 -11.21
N PRO A 247 -7.25 -14.32 -11.19
CA PRO A 247 -7.67 -15.66 -10.76
C PRO A 247 -6.98 -16.82 -11.46
N ALA A 248 -6.76 -16.73 -12.77
CA ALA A 248 -6.08 -17.77 -13.54
C ALA A 248 -4.60 -17.91 -13.12
N VAL A 249 -3.92 -16.78 -12.91
CA VAL A 249 -2.51 -16.74 -12.44
C VAL A 249 -2.39 -17.33 -11.05
N SER A 250 -3.30 -16.98 -10.13
CA SER A 250 -3.32 -17.51 -8.77
C SER A 250 -3.39 -19.04 -8.77
N GLY A 251 -4.33 -19.61 -9.55
CA GLY A 251 -4.50 -21.06 -9.65
C GLY A 251 -3.29 -21.76 -10.25
N GLU A 252 -2.66 -21.21 -11.27
CA GLU A 252 -1.43 -21.74 -11.88
C GLU A 252 -0.26 -21.67 -10.90
N ALA A 253 -0.04 -20.51 -10.27
CA ALA A 253 1.05 -20.31 -9.33
C ALA A 253 1.00 -21.27 -8.14
N ILE A 254 -0.20 -21.51 -7.56
CA ILE A 254 -0.38 -22.46 -6.47
C ILE A 254 0.06 -23.88 -6.90
N ARG A 255 -0.13 -24.29 -8.15
CA ARG A 255 0.31 -25.61 -8.68
C ARG A 255 1.83 -25.78 -8.67
N THR A 256 2.60 -24.71 -8.70
CA THR A 256 4.08 -24.78 -8.73
C THR A 256 4.70 -24.90 -7.35
N VAL A 257 3.95 -24.53 -6.29
CA VAL A 257 4.47 -24.50 -4.91
C VAL A 257 4.87 -25.90 -4.45
N GLY A 258 6.05 -26.01 -3.84
CA GLY A 258 6.59 -27.24 -3.31
C GLY A 258 5.81 -27.81 -2.13
N ARG A 259 6.20 -29.02 -1.66
CA ARG A 259 5.57 -29.67 -0.49
C ARG A 259 5.78 -28.84 0.77
N ALA A 260 4.76 -28.80 1.64
CA ALA A 260 4.72 -27.98 2.85
C ALA A 260 4.97 -26.49 2.57
N GLY A 261 4.65 -26.04 1.34
CA GLY A 261 4.85 -24.66 0.93
C GLY A 261 3.75 -23.74 1.44
N ARG A 262 4.07 -22.44 1.49
CA ARG A 262 3.21 -21.40 2.04
C ARG A 262 2.75 -20.46 0.93
N VAL A 263 1.47 -20.16 0.92
CA VAL A 263 0.81 -19.29 -0.07
C VAL A 263 0.14 -18.15 0.64
N VAL A 264 0.47 -16.92 0.28
CA VAL A 264 -0.19 -15.71 0.77
C VAL A 264 -0.83 -14.98 -0.39
N LEU A 265 -2.14 -14.83 -0.33
CA LEU A 265 -2.93 -14.07 -1.30
C LEU A 265 -2.92 -12.61 -0.89
N VAL A 266 -2.36 -11.75 -1.74
CA VAL A 266 -2.13 -10.31 -1.49
C VAL A 266 -2.89 -9.46 -2.51
N GLY A 267 -2.85 -9.87 -3.78
CA GLY A 267 -3.50 -9.13 -4.88
C GLY A 267 -5.03 -9.12 -4.73
N MET A 268 -5.61 -7.94 -4.90
CA MET A 268 -7.06 -7.80 -4.98
C MET A 268 -7.51 -8.05 -6.43
N GLY A 269 -8.47 -8.96 -6.58
CA GLY A 269 -9.01 -9.36 -7.89
C GLY A 269 -10.47 -9.78 -7.80
N GLY A 270 -10.84 -10.82 -8.54
CA GLY A 270 -12.18 -11.39 -8.46
C GLY A 270 -12.42 -12.11 -7.13
N ASP A 271 -13.69 -12.21 -6.73
CA ASP A 271 -14.11 -12.82 -5.45
C ASP A 271 -13.83 -14.34 -5.41
N GLU A 272 -13.62 -14.97 -6.55
CA GLU A 272 -13.37 -16.40 -6.67
C GLU A 272 -12.10 -16.70 -7.47
N ILE A 273 -11.32 -17.69 -6.99
CA ILE A 273 -10.15 -18.21 -7.71
C ILE A 273 -10.28 -19.74 -7.87
N PRO A 274 -9.80 -20.32 -9.01
CA PRO A 274 -9.78 -21.78 -9.18
C PRO A 274 -8.70 -22.39 -8.28
N LEU A 275 -9.11 -23.00 -7.16
CA LEU A 275 -8.19 -23.63 -6.22
C LEU A 275 -7.86 -25.06 -6.66
N PRO A 276 -6.55 -25.43 -6.89
CA PRO A 276 -6.15 -26.79 -7.19
C PRO A 276 -6.17 -27.67 -5.93
N LEU A 277 -7.37 -28.11 -5.49
CA LEU A 277 -7.60 -28.72 -4.20
C LEU A 277 -6.70 -29.94 -3.92
N SER A 278 -6.55 -30.85 -4.89
CA SER A 278 -5.68 -32.02 -4.72
C SER A 278 -4.21 -31.64 -4.53
N ARG A 279 -3.75 -30.52 -5.14
CA ARG A 279 -2.39 -30.01 -4.91
C ARG A 279 -2.25 -29.50 -3.47
N VAL A 280 -3.22 -28.74 -2.99
CA VAL A 280 -3.22 -28.24 -1.61
C VAL A 280 -3.17 -29.39 -0.62
N GLN A 281 -4.01 -30.41 -0.80
CA GLN A 281 -4.10 -31.57 0.09
C GLN A 281 -2.84 -32.43 0.03
N ASN A 282 -2.42 -32.86 -1.18
CA ASN A 282 -1.33 -33.82 -1.33
C ASN A 282 0.06 -33.24 -1.04
N TYR A 283 0.18 -31.91 -1.04
CA TYR A 283 1.42 -31.18 -0.74
C TYR A 283 1.38 -30.49 0.62
N GLU A 284 0.27 -30.61 1.36
CA GLU A 284 0.06 -29.95 2.67
C GLU A 284 0.40 -28.46 2.60
N LEU A 285 -0.18 -27.75 1.58
CA LEU A 285 0.09 -26.34 1.41
C LEU A 285 -0.69 -25.50 2.44
N GLU A 286 -0.01 -24.52 3.04
CA GLU A 286 -0.63 -23.53 3.90
C GLU A 286 -1.09 -22.34 3.06
N LEU A 287 -2.42 -22.10 2.97
CA LEU A 287 -3.00 -20.97 2.27
C LEU A 287 -3.57 -19.95 3.26
N THR A 288 -3.19 -18.68 3.10
CA THR A 288 -3.74 -17.57 3.86
C THR A 288 -3.87 -16.32 2.99
N GLY A 289 -4.63 -15.34 3.46
CA GLY A 289 -4.72 -14.02 2.82
C GLY A 289 -4.09 -12.94 3.69
N THR A 290 -3.88 -11.77 3.10
CA THR A 290 -3.58 -10.54 3.82
C THR A 290 -4.75 -9.57 3.69
N PHE A 291 -5.01 -8.83 4.76
CA PHE A 291 -5.88 -7.67 4.71
C PHE A 291 -5.20 -6.53 5.43
N ARG A 292 -4.82 -5.49 4.66
CA ARG A 292 -4.01 -4.39 5.22
C ARG A 292 -2.74 -4.92 5.91
N TYR A 293 -2.42 -4.46 7.12
CA TYR A 293 -1.20 -4.80 7.89
C TYR A 293 -1.38 -4.39 9.36
N ALA A 294 -0.52 -4.92 10.22
CA ALA A 294 -0.42 -4.49 11.62
C ALA A 294 1.04 -4.45 12.07
N HIS A 295 1.43 -3.43 12.85
CA HIS A 295 2.77 -3.27 13.45
C HIS A 295 3.92 -3.31 12.43
N THR A 296 3.75 -2.72 11.26
CA THR A 296 4.72 -2.81 10.15
C THR A 296 5.60 -1.59 10.00
N TRP A 297 5.16 -0.39 10.40
CA TRP A 297 5.87 0.88 10.18
C TRP A 297 7.30 0.90 10.69
N PRO A 298 7.62 0.46 11.92
CA PRO A 298 9.01 0.45 12.38
C PRO A 298 9.91 -0.39 11.50
N THR A 299 9.42 -1.55 11.03
CA THR A 299 10.18 -2.43 10.13
C THR A 299 10.31 -1.81 8.73
N ALA A 300 9.22 -1.29 8.16
CA ALA A 300 9.22 -0.64 6.86
C ALA A 300 10.19 0.55 6.83
N THR A 301 10.13 1.43 7.84
CA THR A 301 11.05 2.56 7.98
C THR A 301 12.51 2.11 8.08
N ALA A 302 12.80 1.08 8.88
CA ALA A 302 14.17 0.56 9.03
C ALA A 302 14.70 -0.04 7.71
N LEU A 303 13.87 -0.74 6.95
CA LEU A 303 14.25 -1.32 5.66
C LEU A 303 14.62 -0.25 4.63
N VAL A 304 13.87 0.85 4.57
CA VAL A 304 14.19 1.96 3.66
C VAL A 304 15.41 2.74 4.17
N ALA A 305 15.44 3.09 5.45
CA ALA A 305 16.54 3.84 6.03
C ALA A 305 17.91 3.14 5.93
N SER A 306 17.92 1.80 5.94
CA SER A 306 19.12 0.99 5.74
C SER A 306 19.50 0.78 4.26
N GLY A 307 18.63 1.18 3.31
CA GLY A 307 18.81 0.91 1.88
C GLY A 307 18.53 -0.54 1.47
N ALA A 308 18.00 -1.38 2.38
CA ALA A 308 17.61 -2.75 2.07
C ALA A 308 16.38 -2.82 1.14
N VAL A 309 15.53 -1.80 1.19
CA VAL A 309 14.42 -1.58 0.26
C VAL A 309 14.52 -0.17 -0.31
N ARG A 310 14.42 -0.05 -1.63
CA ARG A 310 14.46 1.22 -2.36
C ARG A 310 13.10 1.50 -2.96
N LEU A 311 12.49 2.61 -2.58
CA LEU A 311 11.17 3.04 -3.02
C LEU A 311 11.23 4.10 -4.12
N ASP A 312 12.34 4.81 -4.25
CA ASP A 312 12.58 5.84 -5.25
C ASP A 312 12.33 5.36 -6.67
N SER A 313 12.75 4.14 -6.99
CA SER A 313 12.59 3.53 -8.31
C SER A 313 11.15 3.18 -8.70
N LEU A 314 10.22 3.23 -7.76
CA LEU A 314 8.81 2.95 -8.01
C LEU A 314 8.06 4.18 -8.52
N VAL A 315 8.45 5.38 -8.09
CA VAL A 315 7.79 6.63 -8.46
C VAL A 315 8.09 6.93 -9.93
N SER A 316 7.11 6.70 -10.78
CA SER A 316 7.24 6.91 -12.23
C SER A 316 6.65 8.24 -12.69
N HIS A 317 5.66 8.80 -11.97
CA HIS A 317 4.94 10.01 -12.36
C HIS A 317 4.62 10.87 -11.13
N GLY A 318 4.70 12.18 -11.29
CA GLY A 318 4.34 13.17 -10.27
C GLY A 318 3.32 14.18 -10.77
N TYR A 319 2.32 14.49 -9.95
CA TYR A 319 1.19 15.35 -10.30
C TYR A 319 0.89 16.37 -9.20
N GLY A 320 0.37 17.54 -9.55
CA GLY A 320 -0.26 18.44 -8.59
C GLY A 320 -1.66 17.95 -8.18
N LEU A 321 -2.23 18.51 -7.12
CA LEU A 321 -3.56 18.12 -6.62
C LEU A 321 -4.66 18.31 -7.67
N ALA A 322 -4.58 19.38 -8.47
CA ALA A 322 -5.51 19.65 -9.56
C ALA A 322 -5.47 18.59 -10.68
N GLU A 323 -4.42 17.79 -10.73
CA GLU A 323 -4.19 16.74 -11.73
C GLU A 323 -4.47 15.34 -11.17
N ALA A 324 -5.19 15.22 -10.03
CA ALA A 324 -5.47 13.96 -9.36
C ALA A 324 -6.15 12.93 -10.28
N GLU A 325 -7.03 13.35 -11.18
CA GLU A 325 -7.66 12.47 -12.17
C GLU A 325 -6.62 11.89 -13.15
N SER A 326 -5.67 12.70 -13.62
CA SER A 326 -4.57 12.25 -14.47
C SER A 326 -3.69 11.23 -13.74
N ALA A 327 -3.42 11.45 -12.46
CA ALA A 327 -2.67 10.51 -11.62
C ALA A 327 -3.38 9.15 -11.48
N LEU A 328 -4.71 9.15 -11.31
CA LEU A 328 -5.52 7.92 -11.20
C LEU A 328 -5.64 7.17 -12.53
N THR A 329 -5.50 7.84 -13.66
CA THR A 329 -5.74 7.26 -14.99
C THR A 329 -4.47 7.00 -15.78
N VAL A 330 -3.30 7.45 -15.34
CA VAL A 330 -2.03 7.34 -16.09
C VAL A 330 -1.74 5.93 -16.59
N ALA A 331 -1.98 4.91 -15.78
CA ALA A 331 -1.72 3.51 -16.16
C ALA A 331 -2.62 2.99 -17.30
N THR A 332 -3.63 3.75 -17.75
CA THR A 332 -4.49 3.37 -18.89
C THR A 332 -3.90 3.77 -20.23
N HIS A 333 -3.01 4.74 -20.25
CA HIS A 333 -2.44 5.29 -21.48
C HIS A 333 -0.91 5.35 -21.48
N ASP A 334 -0.29 5.09 -20.35
CA ASP A 334 1.16 4.93 -20.23
C ASP A 334 1.50 3.57 -19.61
N ALA A 335 1.99 2.66 -20.45
CA ALA A 335 2.36 1.31 -20.02
C ALA A 335 3.59 1.31 -19.08
N THR A 336 4.36 2.40 -19.02
CA THR A 336 5.52 2.53 -18.13
C THR A 336 5.14 2.98 -16.70
N ALA A 337 3.88 3.37 -16.50
CA ALA A 337 3.40 3.78 -15.19
C ALA A 337 3.47 2.64 -14.18
N VAL A 338 4.12 2.90 -13.04
CA VAL A 338 4.22 1.98 -11.90
C VAL A 338 3.53 2.58 -10.70
N LYS A 339 4.01 3.72 -10.21
CA LYS A 339 3.42 4.46 -9.10
C LYS A 339 3.37 5.95 -9.46
N ALA A 340 2.17 6.51 -9.41
CA ALA A 340 1.98 7.95 -9.48
C ALA A 340 1.91 8.53 -8.05
N VAL A 341 2.49 9.71 -7.87
CA VAL A 341 2.46 10.46 -6.60
C VAL A 341 1.81 11.82 -6.85
N ILE A 342 0.88 12.20 -6.00
CA ILE A 342 0.24 13.50 -5.97
C ILE A 342 0.95 14.36 -4.90
N TYR A 343 1.24 15.61 -5.25
CA TYR A 343 1.83 16.60 -4.36
C TYR A 343 0.80 17.69 -4.05
N PRO A 344 0.06 17.59 -2.94
CA PRO A 344 -1.07 18.48 -2.68
C PRO A 344 -0.70 19.96 -2.54
N GLN A 345 0.55 20.24 -2.23
CA GLN A 345 1.05 21.63 -2.08
C GLN A 345 1.49 22.27 -3.41
N ARG A 346 1.37 21.58 -4.55
CA ARG A 346 1.68 22.11 -5.90
C ARG A 346 0.45 22.64 -6.62
#